data_a1e2e9d88524a3ed2c0e97f51f626363
#
_entry.id   a1e2e9d88524a3ed2c0e97f51f626363
#
_cell.length_a   1.000
_cell.length_b   1.000
_cell.length_c   1.000
_cell.angle_alpha   90.00
_cell.angle_beta   90.00
_cell.angle_gamma   90.00
#
_symmetry.space_group_name_H-M   'P 1'
#
loop_
_entity.id
_entity.type
_entity.pdbx_description
1 polymer ?
#
loop_
_entity_poly.entity_id
_entity_poly.type
_entity_poly.pdbx_seq_one_letter_code
_entity_poly.pdbx_strand_id
1 'polypeptide(L)'
;MVHRISCLFAVILATCSVASANDIHRVVTGLGANNKSTALYDSQVPLVVGKSGNPGAIIWITDSYPLGFSQDDTGKRPLGIAPPDNGTVIRVVEFPPINEAALAKMDPNFMMKVVGDNAPKRGVPVTNPLMHRTRSVDYAIIMSGEIDMMLDDKTVHLKAGDVVVQQATNHAWLNHGKEPCRIIFVLMDSKQP
;
A
#
# COMPACT_ATOMS: atom_id res chain seq x y z
N MET A 1 -22.88 43.20 -49.68
CA MET A 1 -22.54 41.79 -49.39
C MET A 1 -21.70 41.78 -48.13
N VAL A 2 -22.32 41.53 -46.96
CA VAL A 2 -21.67 41.67 -45.65
C VAL A 2 -21.40 40.29 -45.12
N HIS A 3 -20.11 39.93 -45.02
CA HIS A 3 -19.67 38.64 -44.45
C HIS A 3 -19.70 38.73 -42.91
N ARG A 4 -20.56 37.95 -42.30
CA ARG A 4 -20.55 37.72 -40.83
C ARG A 4 -19.54 36.60 -40.50
N ILE A 5 -18.48 36.96 -39.82
CA ILE A 5 -17.52 36.01 -39.23
C ILE A 5 -18.07 35.59 -37.87
N SER A 6 -18.54 34.34 -37.77
CA SER A 6 -18.91 33.72 -36.47
C SER A 6 -17.68 33.18 -35.81
N CYS A 7 -17.23 33.82 -34.73
CA CYS A 7 -16.22 33.24 -33.85
C CYS A 7 -16.88 32.22 -32.94
N LEU A 8 -16.54 30.93 -33.13
CA LEU A 8 -16.86 29.86 -32.19
C LEU A 8 -15.85 29.93 -31.01
N PHE A 9 -16.35 30.34 -29.84
CA PHE A 9 -15.58 30.19 -28.60
C PHE A 9 -15.71 28.74 -28.12
N ALA A 10 -14.62 27.98 -28.18
CA ALA A 10 -14.54 26.70 -27.55
C ALA A 10 -14.30 26.91 -26.04
N VAL A 11 -15.31 26.62 -25.23
CA VAL A 11 -15.17 26.58 -23.76
C VAL A 11 -14.47 25.26 -23.39
N ILE A 12 -13.20 25.34 -23.01
CA ILE A 12 -12.48 24.21 -22.43
C ILE A 12 -12.94 24.10 -20.97
N LEU A 13 -13.83 23.16 -20.70
CA LEU A 13 -14.17 22.75 -19.33
C LEU A 13 -12.98 21.99 -18.74
N ALA A 14 -12.19 22.68 -17.92
CA ALA A 14 -11.21 22.04 -17.06
C ALA A 14 -11.96 21.25 -15.97
N THR A 15 -12.01 19.94 -16.09
CA THR A 15 -12.50 19.07 -15.02
C THR A 15 -11.50 19.10 -13.88
N CYS A 16 -11.73 19.93 -12.86
CA CYS A 16 -11.05 19.80 -11.57
C CYS A 16 -11.49 18.47 -10.95
N SER A 17 -10.63 17.47 -10.94
CA SER A 17 -10.81 16.29 -10.08
C SER A 17 -10.72 16.76 -8.64
N VAL A 18 -11.84 16.69 -7.92
CA VAL A 18 -11.85 16.93 -6.47
C VAL A 18 -11.15 15.71 -5.85
N ALA A 19 -9.96 15.92 -5.25
CA ALA A 19 -9.27 14.89 -4.49
C ALA A 19 -10.18 14.43 -3.34
N SER A 20 -10.37 13.12 -3.22
CA SER A 20 -11.06 12.55 -2.06
C SER A 20 -10.20 12.77 -0.81
N ALA A 21 -10.82 13.02 0.35
CA ALA A 21 -10.12 13.18 1.63
C ALA A 21 -9.26 11.94 2.00
N ASN A 22 -9.44 10.83 1.30
CA ASN A 22 -8.75 9.57 1.50
C ASN A 22 -7.59 9.32 0.53
N ASP A 23 -7.41 10.16 -0.50
CA ASP A 23 -6.34 10.00 -1.48
C ASP A 23 -4.97 10.33 -0.87
N ILE A 24 -3.92 9.69 -1.38
CA ILE A 24 -2.53 9.96 -0.98
C ILE A 24 -1.92 10.93 -1.99
N HIS A 25 -1.52 12.12 -1.53
CA HIS A 25 -0.70 13.00 -2.33
C HIS A 25 0.70 12.40 -2.47
N ARG A 26 1.08 12.05 -3.70
CA ARG A 26 2.34 11.42 -4.04
C ARG A 26 3.16 12.34 -4.93
N VAL A 27 4.41 12.58 -4.54
CA VAL A 27 5.40 13.25 -5.38
C VAL A 27 6.54 12.26 -5.66
N VAL A 28 6.86 12.06 -6.94
CA VAL A 28 8.02 11.28 -7.39
C VAL A 28 8.97 12.22 -8.12
N THR A 29 10.21 12.28 -7.67
CA THR A 29 11.22 13.14 -8.26
C THR A 29 12.11 12.37 -9.22
N GLY A 30 12.71 13.08 -10.17
CA GLY A 30 13.70 12.53 -11.10
C GLY A 30 14.48 13.61 -11.80
N LEU A 31 15.28 13.20 -12.78
CA LEU A 31 16.05 14.12 -13.61
C LEU A 31 15.29 14.38 -14.90
N GLY A 32 14.97 15.65 -15.13
CA GLY A 32 14.40 16.15 -16.38
C GLY A 32 15.48 16.60 -17.36
N ALA A 33 15.11 17.51 -18.26
CA ALA A 33 16.04 18.07 -19.25
C ALA A 33 17.26 18.72 -18.56
N ASN A 34 18.44 18.51 -19.16
CA ASN A 34 19.73 19.05 -18.66
C ASN A 34 20.09 18.59 -17.22
N ASN A 35 19.67 17.38 -16.83
CA ASN A 35 19.91 16.81 -15.50
C ASN A 35 19.40 17.67 -14.34
N LYS A 36 18.40 18.51 -14.58
CA LYS A 36 17.73 19.26 -13.51
C LYS A 36 16.75 18.37 -12.75
N SER A 37 16.76 18.48 -11.43
CA SER A 37 15.75 17.81 -10.60
C SER A 37 14.36 18.36 -10.91
N THR A 38 13.39 17.45 -11.02
CA THR A 38 11.99 17.79 -11.28
C THR A 38 11.06 16.80 -10.60
N ALA A 39 9.79 17.17 -10.42
CA ALA A 39 8.74 16.22 -10.11
C ALA A 39 8.34 15.51 -11.41
N LEU A 40 8.61 14.20 -11.51
CA LEU A 40 8.12 13.36 -12.60
C LEU A 40 6.61 13.13 -12.45
N TYR A 41 6.18 12.95 -11.21
CA TYR A 41 4.78 12.79 -10.84
C TYR A 41 4.48 13.64 -9.62
N ASP A 42 3.40 14.39 -9.69
CA ASP A 42 2.77 15.13 -8.61
C ASP A 42 1.28 14.84 -8.72
N SER A 43 0.76 13.92 -7.91
CA SER A 43 -0.54 13.30 -8.15
C SER A 43 -1.23 12.82 -6.87
N GLN A 44 -2.55 12.76 -6.91
CA GLN A 44 -3.35 12.05 -5.93
C GLN A 44 -3.46 10.58 -6.33
N VAL A 45 -3.19 9.68 -5.38
CA VAL A 45 -3.30 8.23 -5.54
C VAL A 45 -4.46 7.73 -4.68
N PRO A 46 -5.55 7.25 -5.28
CA PRO A 46 -6.71 6.79 -4.53
C PRO A 46 -6.43 5.49 -3.80
N LEU A 47 -7.01 5.34 -2.61
CA LEU A 47 -7.07 4.06 -1.92
C LEU A 47 -8.14 3.18 -2.56
N VAL A 48 -7.77 2.00 -3.02
CA VAL A 48 -8.66 1.04 -3.68
C VAL A 48 -8.71 -0.25 -2.87
N VAL A 49 -9.91 -0.81 -2.70
CA VAL A 49 -10.07 -2.08 -1.99
C VAL A 49 -9.39 -3.20 -2.77
N GLY A 50 -8.38 -3.80 -2.16
CA GLY A 50 -7.59 -4.87 -2.73
C GLY A 50 -8.10 -6.27 -2.36
N LYS A 51 -7.33 -7.31 -2.74
CA LYS A 51 -7.66 -8.72 -2.43
C LYS A 51 -7.70 -9.02 -0.92
N SER A 52 -7.01 -8.26 -0.09
CA SER A 52 -7.06 -8.37 1.37
C SER A 52 -8.36 -7.84 1.99
N GLY A 53 -9.21 -7.18 1.20
CA GLY A 53 -10.42 -6.52 1.68
C GLY A 53 -10.19 -5.10 2.22
N ASN A 54 -8.96 -4.67 2.39
CA ASN A 54 -8.63 -3.35 2.89
C ASN A 54 -8.38 -2.35 1.74
N PRO A 55 -8.78 -1.07 1.89
CA PRO A 55 -8.38 -0.01 1.00
C PRO A 55 -6.85 0.18 1.04
N GLY A 56 -6.22 0.32 -0.12
CA GLY A 56 -4.78 0.53 -0.19
C GLY A 56 -4.33 1.13 -1.51
N ALA A 57 -3.12 1.66 -1.52
CA ALA A 57 -2.48 2.22 -2.69
C ALA A 57 -1.01 1.79 -2.76
N ILE A 58 -0.56 1.34 -3.91
CA ILE A 58 0.87 1.19 -4.20
C ILE A 58 1.41 2.57 -4.56
N ILE A 59 2.42 3.00 -3.83
CA ILE A 59 3.05 4.31 -4.03
C ILE A 59 4.19 4.19 -5.03
N TRP A 60 5.07 3.18 -4.86
CA TRP A 60 6.20 2.94 -5.75
C TRP A 60 6.67 1.50 -5.66
N ILE A 61 7.24 0.98 -6.77
CA ILE A 61 7.86 -0.36 -6.85
C ILE A 61 9.24 -0.22 -7.46
N THR A 62 10.22 -0.92 -6.90
CA THR A 62 11.50 -1.20 -7.52
C THR A 62 11.66 -2.71 -7.65
N ASP A 63 12.41 -3.20 -8.64
CA ASP A 63 12.56 -4.62 -8.95
C ASP A 63 14.02 -5.04 -9.18
N SER A 64 14.95 -4.31 -8.59
CA SER A 64 16.38 -4.62 -8.65
C SER A 64 17.10 -4.15 -7.38
N TYR A 65 18.22 -4.76 -7.08
CA TYR A 65 19.19 -4.27 -6.09
C TYR A 65 20.60 -4.34 -6.69
N PRO A 66 21.39 -3.24 -6.69
CA PRO A 66 21.03 -1.90 -6.23
C PRO A 66 19.80 -1.32 -6.94
N LEU A 67 19.08 -0.42 -6.25
CA LEU A 67 17.81 0.13 -6.75
C LEU A 67 18.03 0.91 -8.05
N GLY A 68 17.21 0.64 -9.06
CA GLY A 68 17.16 1.40 -10.29
C GLY A 68 16.26 2.63 -10.19
N PHE A 69 16.54 3.63 -11.03
CA PHE A 69 15.65 4.78 -11.23
C PHE A 69 14.71 4.49 -12.39
N SER A 70 13.47 4.95 -12.31
CA SER A 70 12.48 4.83 -13.37
C SER A 70 11.88 6.18 -13.73
N GLN A 71 11.67 6.39 -15.02
CA GLN A 71 10.85 7.50 -15.54
C GLN A 71 9.36 7.12 -15.62
N ASP A 72 9.06 5.81 -15.58
CA ASP A 72 7.70 5.29 -15.61
C ASP A 72 7.07 5.25 -14.24
N ASP A 73 5.74 5.41 -14.17
CA ASP A 73 4.97 5.29 -12.95
C ASP A 73 4.83 3.83 -12.50
N THR A 74 5.82 3.34 -11.75
CA THR A 74 5.83 1.96 -11.27
C THR A 74 4.73 1.66 -10.25
N GLY A 75 4.16 2.69 -9.60
CA GLY A 75 3.03 2.54 -8.67
C GLY A 75 1.74 2.05 -9.34
N LYS A 76 1.64 2.12 -10.67
CA LYS A 76 0.51 1.59 -11.44
C LYS A 76 0.63 0.11 -11.80
N ARG A 77 1.79 -0.50 -11.53
CA ARG A 77 2.01 -1.93 -11.82
C ARG A 77 1.19 -2.79 -10.87
N PRO A 78 0.50 -3.83 -11.36
CA PRO A 78 -0.17 -4.79 -10.48
C PRO A 78 0.87 -5.56 -9.66
N LEU A 79 0.66 -5.62 -8.35
CA LEU A 79 1.51 -6.37 -7.42
C LEU A 79 0.66 -6.97 -6.31
N GLY A 80 1.05 -8.15 -5.85
CA GLY A 80 0.51 -8.79 -4.64
C GLY A 80 0.96 -8.08 -3.36
N ILE A 81 0.91 -8.79 -2.23
CA ILE A 81 1.35 -8.22 -0.94
C ILE A 81 2.88 -8.19 -0.87
N ALA A 82 3.54 -9.27 -1.27
CA ALA A 82 5.00 -9.36 -1.25
C ALA A 82 5.66 -8.37 -2.23
N PRO A 83 6.87 -7.88 -1.94
CA PRO A 83 7.66 -7.12 -2.90
C PRO A 83 8.09 -8.02 -4.08
N PRO A 84 8.54 -7.45 -5.22
CA PRO A 84 9.20 -8.22 -6.27
C PRO A 84 10.50 -8.85 -5.76
N ASP A 85 10.94 -9.94 -6.39
CA ASP A 85 12.27 -10.52 -6.13
C ASP A 85 13.36 -9.46 -6.37
N ASN A 86 14.29 -9.33 -5.42
CA ASN A 86 15.34 -8.30 -5.39
C ASN A 86 14.81 -6.86 -5.43
N GLY A 87 13.56 -6.64 -5.04
CA GLY A 87 12.92 -5.34 -5.15
C GLY A 87 12.30 -4.84 -3.85
N THR A 88 11.64 -3.70 -3.97
CA THR A 88 10.90 -3.07 -2.87
C THR A 88 9.52 -2.65 -3.32
N VAL A 89 8.62 -2.51 -2.37
CA VAL A 89 7.35 -1.80 -2.58
C VAL A 89 7.06 -0.88 -1.41
N ILE A 90 6.67 0.34 -1.70
CA ILE A 90 6.05 1.23 -0.73
C ILE A 90 4.56 1.30 -1.02
N ARG A 91 3.74 1.09 0.02
CA ARG A 91 2.28 1.14 -0.05
C ARG A 91 1.67 1.76 1.19
N VAL A 92 0.50 2.35 1.03
CA VAL A 92 -0.37 2.76 2.13
C VAL A 92 -1.55 1.81 2.18
N VAL A 93 -1.91 1.36 3.39
CA VAL A 93 -3.09 0.53 3.63
C VAL A 93 -3.90 1.15 4.76
N GLU A 94 -5.20 1.21 4.58
CA GLU A 94 -6.14 1.64 5.60
C GLU A 94 -6.87 0.42 6.17
N PHE A 95 -6.84 0.26 7.49
CA PHE A 95 -7.49 -0.81 8.22
C PHE A 95 -8.72 -0.26 8.91
N PRO A 96 -9.93 -0.51 8.39
CA PRO A 96 -11.16 -0.14 9.09
C PRO A 96 -11.29 -0.93 10.40
N PRO A 97 -12.12 -0.48 11.34
CA PRO A 97 -12.49 -1.26 12.51
C PRO A 97 -12.95 -2.67 12.13
N ILE A 98 -12.42 -3.68 12.84
CA ILE A 98 -12.67 -5.07 12.53
C ILE A 98 -14.11 -5.47 12.82
N ASN A 99 -14.69 -6.29 11.95
CA ASN A 99 -15.96 -6.93 12.18
C ASN A 99 -15.72 -8.37 12.67
N GLU A 100 -15.82 -8.58 14.00
CA GLU A 100 -15.56 -9.88 14.64
C GLU A 100 -16.47 -11.00 14.10
N ALA A 101 -17.74 -10.70 13.79
CA ALA A 101 -18.66 -11.69 13.24
C ALA A 101 -18.31 -12.11 11.81
N ALA A 102 -17.73 -11.19 11.04
CA ALA A 102 -17.20 -11.51 9.70
C ALA A 102 -15.88 -12.28 9.81
N LEU A 103 -14.99 -11.88 10.70
CA LEU A 103 -13.72 -12.56 10.95
C LEU A 103 -13.92 -14.02 11.37
N ALA A 104 -14.88 -14.29 12.28
CA ALA A 104 -15.19 -15.65 12.75
C ALA A 104 -15.70 -16.60 11.64
N LYS A 105 -16.20 -16.06 10.53
CA LYS A 105 -16.70 -16.83 9.37
C LYS A 105 -15.68 -16.89 8.23
N MET A 106 -14.54 -16.23 8.36
CA MET A 106 -13.52 -16.16 7.33
C MET A 106 -12.79 -17.49 7.19
N ASP A 107 -12.36 -17.81 5.96
CA ASP A 107 -11.51 -18.97 5.71
C ASP A 107 -10.22 -18.86 6.56
N PRO A 108 -9.89 -19.88 7.38
CA PRO A 108 -8.70 -19.86 8.21
C PRO A 108 -7.38 -19.56 7.45
N ASN A 109 -7.34 -19.87 6.16
CA ASN A 109 -6.19 -19.62 5.30
C ASN A 109 -6.37 -18.41 4.38
N PHE A 110 -7.29 -17.49 4.70
CA PHE A 110 -7.63 -16.37 3.83
C PHE A 110 -6.40 -15.57 3.42
N MET A 111 -5.64 -15.05 4.38
CA MET A 111 -4.46 -14.22 4.06
C MET A 111 -3.34 -15.02 3.39
N MET A 112 -3.18 -16.31 3.69
CA MET A 112 -2.23 -17.17 2.97
C MET A 112 -2.56 -17.26 1.48
N LYS A 113 -3.86 -17.33 1.13
CA LYS A 113 -4.32 -17.32 -0.26
C LYS A 113 -4.11 -15.95 -0.92
N VAL A 114 -4.28 -14.86 -0.15
CA VAL A 114 -4.06 -13.48 -0.63
C VAL A 114 -2.58 -13.20 -0.92
N VAL A 115 -1.68 -13.65 -0.05
CA VAL A 115 -0.22 -13.52 -0.23
C VAL A 115 0.26 -14.40 -1.39
N GLY A 116 -0.35 -15.58 -1.56
CA GLY A 116 -0.06 -16.50 -2.67
C GLY A 116 1.20 -17.35 -2.46
N ASP A 117 1.70 -17.92 -3.57
CA ASP A 117 2.75 -18.95 -3.56
C ASP A 117 4.12 -18.44 -3.06
N ASN A 118 4.34 -17.13 -3.10
CA ASN A 118 5.58 -16.51 -2.62
C ASN A 118 5.66 -16.39 -1.09
N ALA A 119 4.56 -16.67 -0.38
CA ALA A 119 4.57 -16.65 1.08
C ALA A 119 5.45 -17.77 1.63
N PRO A 120 6.38 -17.49 2.56
CA PRO A 120 7.11 -18.55 3.25
C PRO A 120 6.14 -19.48 3.98
N LYS A 121 6.44 -20.80 4.01
CA LYS A 121 5.64 -21.76 4.76
C LYS A 121 5.66 -21.40 6.24
N ARG A 122 4.50 -21.41 6.86
CA ARG A 122 4.39 -21.17 8.29
C ARG A 122 4.75 -22.45 9.06
N GLY A 123 5.56 -22.27 10.09
CA GLY A 123 5.95 -23.39 10.98
C GLY A 123 4.92 -23.69 12.07
N VAL A 124 3.86 -22.85 12.22
CA VAL A 124 2.89 -22.93 13.32
C VAL A 124 1.46 -22.99 12.77
N PRO A 125 0.50 -23.56 13.54
CA PRO A 125 -0.91 -23.57 13.16
C PRO A 125 -1.47 -22.16 12.94
N VAL A 126 -2.47 -22.03 12.06
CA VAL A 126 -3.19 -20.79 11.85
C VAL A 126 -4.10 -20.51 13.05
N THR A 127 -3.86 -19.41 13.76
CA THR A 127 -4.67 -18.98 14.91
C THR A 127 -5.65 -17.88 14.55
N ASN A 128 -5.42 -17.18 13.44
CA ASN A 128 -6.28 -16.09 12.94
C ASN A 128 -6.25 -16.08 11.41
N PRO A 129 -7.39 -15.96 10.70
CA PRO A 129 -7.43 -15.97 9.23
C PRO A 129 -6.66 -14.82 8.56
N LEU A 130 -6.39 -13.72 9.29
CA LEU A 130 -5.58 -12.61 8.81
C LEU A 130 -4.08 -12.83 9.03
N MET A 131 -3.68 -13.90 9.74
CA MET A 131 -2.28 -14.24 10.02
C MET A 131 -1.56 -14.65 8.73
N HIS A 132 -0.44 -14.00 8.46
CA HIS A 132 0.39 -14.26 7.29
C HIS A 132 1.82 -13.81 7.53
N ARG A 133 2.69 -14.10 6.58
CA ARG A 133 4.02 -13.51 6.47
C ARG A 133 4.45 -13.41 5.00
N THR A 134 5.42 -12.55 4.73
CA THR A 134 6.08 -12.40 3.44
C THR A 134 7.58 -12.64 3.61
N ARG A 135 8.27 -13.00 2.53
CA ARG A 135 9.74 -13.07 2.50
C ARG A 135 10.28 -11.65 2.31
N SER A 136 10.15 -10.83 3.35
CA SER A 136 10.59 -9.44 3.31
C SER A 136 10.98 -8.94 4.70
N VAL A 137 11.81 -7.89 4.71
CA VAL A 137 11.92 -7.01 5.86
C VAL A 137 11.01 -5.82 5.58
N ASP A 138 10.08 -5.57 6.51
CA ASP A 138 9.09 -4.51 6.35
C ASP A 138 9.31 -3.43 7.40
N TYR A 139 9.23 -2.17 6.98
CA TYR A 139 9.04 -1.05 7.89
C TYR A 139 7.58 -0.63 7.81
N ALA A 140 6.87 -0.77 8.93
CA ALA A 140 5.49 -0.31 9.08
C ALA A 140 5.47 0.94 9.95
N ILE A 141 4.97 2.05 9.43
CA ILE A 141 4.84 3.32 10.13
C ILE A 141 3.35 3.62 10.28
N ILE A 142 2.88 3.73 11.52
CA ILE A 142 1.49 4.08 11.82
C ILE A 142 1.30 5.56 11.54
N MET A 143 0.53 5.89 10.49
CA MET A 143 0.29 7.28 10.08
C MET A 143 -0.83 7.93 10.88
N SER A 144 -1.89 7.16 11.17
CA SER A 144 -3.07 7.65 11.93
C SER A 144 -3.82 6.48 12.56
N GLY A 145 -4.59 6.78 13.61
CA GLY A 145 -5.37 5.79 14.34
C GLY A 145 -4.51 4.91 15.25
N GLU A 146 -5.07 3.76 15.61
CA GLU A 146 -4.43 2.74 16.44
C GLU A 146 -4.75 1.36 15.91
N ILE A 147 -3.89 0.36 16.19
CA ILE A 147 -4.05 -1.00 15.69
C ILE A 147 -3.30 -1.98 16.58
N ASP A 148 -3.79 -3.21 16.65
CA ASP A 148 -3.10 -4.31 17.29
C ASP A 148 -2.36 -5.17 16.25
N MET A 149 -1.07 -5.39 16.47
CA MET A 149 -0.27 -6.35 15.73
C MET A 149 -0.21 -7.66 16.52
N MET A 150 -0.93 -8.67 16.04
CA MET A 150 -0.90 -10.02 16.61
C MET A 150 0.33 -10.77 16.07
N LEU A 151 1.13 -11.30 16.96
CA LEU A 151 2.22 -12.26 16.70
C LEU A 151 1.80 -13.65 17.18
N ASP A 152 2.66 -14.66 17.01
CA ASP A 152 2.35 -16.02 17.45
C ASP A 152 2.23 -16.15 18.99
N ASP A 153 2.98 -15.34 19.73
CA ASP A 153 3.11 -15.41 21.21
C ASP A 153 2.48 -14.23 21.96
N LYS A 154 2.23 -13.12 21.27
CA LYS A 154 1.71 -11.89 21.90
C LYS A 154 1.05 -10.96 20.90
N THR A 155 0.32 -10.00 21.44
CA THR A 155 -0.22 -8.86 20.69
C THR A 155 0.48 -7.58 21.15
N VAL A 156 0.83 -6.72 20.18
CA VAL A 156 1.45 -5.41 20.40
C VAL A 156 0.46 -4.34 19.98
N HIS A 157 0.09 -3.46 20.90
CA HIS A 157 -0.73 -2.30 20.58
C HIS A 157 0.13 -1.17 20.02
N LEU A 158 -0.33 -0.56 18.92
CA LEU A 158 0.39 0.47 18.17
C LEU A 158 -0.54 1.64 17.89
N LYS A 159 0.05 2.84 17.86
CA LYS A 159 -0.66 4.10 17.58
C LYS A 159 0.14 4.99 16.63
N ALA A 160 -0.48 6.04 16.15
CA ALA A 160 0.15 7.01 15.23
C ALA A 160 1.52 7.47 15.74
N GLY A 161 2.54 7.38 14.88
CA GLY A 161 3.95 7.68 15.17
C GLY A 161 4.79 6.46 15.54
N ASP A 162 4.18 5.30 15.86
CA ASP A 162 4.94 4.08 16.13
C ASP A 162 5.49 3.47 14.85
N VAL A 163 6.64 2.80 14.98
CA VAL A 163 7.36 2.14 13.88
C VAL A 163 7.62 0.69 14.25
N VAL A 164 7.28 -0.21 13.35
CA VAL A 164 7.56 -1.64 13.46
C VAL A 164 8.59 -2.03 12.41
N VAL A 165 9.61 -2.78 12.81
CA VAL A 165 10.49 -3.51 11.91
C VAL A 165 10.09 -4.98 11.97
N GLN A 166 9.50 -5.47 10.88
CA GLN A 166 9.07 -6.84 10.77
C GLN A 166 10.02 -7.64 9.89
N GLN A 167 10.50 -8.76 10.40
CA GLN A 167 11.52 -9.58 9.77
C GLN A 167 10.91 -10.95 9.39
N ALA A 168 10.09 -10.97 8.34
CA ALA A 168 9.45 -12.19 7.81
C ALA A 168 8.73 -13.04 8.86
N THR A 169 8.18 -12.42 9.92
CA THR A 169 7.48 -13.11 11.01
C THR A 169 5.99 -13.28 10.70
N ASN A 170 5.34 -14.28 11.29
CA ASN A 170 3.89 -14.38 11.28
C ASN A 170 3.28 -13.19 12.00
N HIS A 171 2.26 -12.58 11.40
CA HIS A 171 1.55 -11.47 12.01
C HIS A 171 0.16 -11.29 11.41
N ALA A 172 -0.70 -10.61 12.16
CA ALA A 172 -1.98 -10.09 11.68
C ALA A 172 -2.17 -8.67 12.19
N TRP A 173 -2.85 -7.84 11.42
CA TRP A 173 -3.21 -6.47 11.77
C TRP A 173 -4.69 -6.43 12.11
N LEU A 174 -5.03 -6.06 13.35
CA LEU A 174 -6.39 -6.10 13.90
C LEU A 174 -6.75 -4.72 14.46
N ASN A 175 -7.62 -3.99 13.80
CA ASN A 175 -8.08 -2.71 14.29
C ASN A 175 -9.30 -2.90 15.18
N HIS A 176 -9.10 -2.96 16.49
CA HIS A 176 -10.17 -2.99 17.51
C HIS A 176 -10.62 -1.58 17.94
N GLY A 177 -10.02 -0.52 17.35
CA GLY A 177 -10.41 0.86 17.58
C GLY A 177 -11.75 1.21 16.93
N LYS A 178 -12.12 2.47 17.00
CA LYS A 178 -13.38 2.99 16.43
C LYS A 178 -13.17 3.67 15.08
N GLU A 179 -11.96 4.14 14.81
CA GLU A 179 -11.59 4.88 13.61
C GLU A 179 -10.65 4.05 12.73
N PRO A 180 -10.61 4.27 11.42
CA PRO A 180 -9.65 3.63 10.55
C PRO A 180 -8.20 3.92 10.97
N CYS A 181 -7.36 2.89 10.95
CA CYS A 181 -5.92 3.02 11.12
C CYS A 181 -5.24 3.01 9.76
N ARG A 182 -4.36 3.97 9.50
CA ARG A 182 -3.61 4.06 8.25
C ARG A 182 -2.14 3.79 8.50
N ILE A 183 -1.58 2.86 7.73
CA ILE A 183 -0.18 2.43 7.85
C ILE A 183 0.51 2.59 6.50
N ILE A 184 1.70 3.16 6.51
CA ILE A 184 2.63 3.07 5.38
C ILE A 184 3.56 1.90 5.61
N PHE A 185 3.69 1.04 4.60
CA PHE A 185 4.61 -0.09 4.57
C PHE A 185 5.68 0.11 3.52
N VAL A 186 6.92 -0.16 3.89
CA VAL A 186 8.04 -0.34 2.97
C VAL A 186 8.49 -1.79 3.10
N LEU A 187 8.18 -2.62 2.09
CA LEU A 187 8.59 -4.02 2.06
C LEU A 187 9.80 -4.17 1.14
N MET A 188 10.82 -4.80 1.64
CA MET A 188 12.05 -5.09 0.89
C MET A 188 12.27 -6.60 0.84
N ASP A 189 12.45 -7.13 -0.38
CA ASP A 189 12.76 -8.56 -0.56
C ASP A 189 13.99 -8.95 0.28
N SER A 190 13.93 -10.11 0.87
CA SER A 190 14.98 -10.61 1.75
C SER A 190 15.33 -12.06 1.45
N LYS A 191 16.45 -12.52 1.98
CA LYS A 191 16.76 -13.95 2.03
C LYS A 191 15.69 -14.69 2.82
N GLN A 192 15.51 -15.96 2.54
CA GLN A 192 14.66 -16.83 3.38
C GLN A 192 15.18 -16.78 4.83
N PRO A 193 14.29 -16.65 5.83
CA PRO A 193 14.66 -16.75 7.23
C PRO A 193 15.06 -18.15 7.59
#